data_101ad81b092bb19e12a83bfd4f6a59b3
#
_entry.id   101ad81b092bb19e12a83bfd4f6a59b3
#
_cell.length_a   1.000
_cell.length_b   1.000
_cell.length_c   1.000
_cell.angle_alpha   90.00
_cell.angle_beta   90.00
_cell.angle_gamma   90.00
#
_symmetry.space_group_name_H-M   'P 1'
#
loop_
_entity.id
_entity.type
_entity.pdbx_description
1 polymer ?
#
loop_
_entity_poly.entity_id
_entity_poly.type
_entity_poly.pdbx_seq_one_letter_code
_entity_poly.pdbx_strand_id
1 'polypeptide(L)'
;MLIRLLMFLCLSVAPALAQQKVLRVVPSADLRVLDPQYSVVITRIHAMMIYDTLFSWDSKQQPRPQMVESHTTSDDGLLWRFTLRPGLRFHDGQDLTTADVVASLRRWMARDIVGTKLASYIATMEADDPRTFSIRLSRPAPFMLFALGSAIGRVPFILRASDAATDAGTPITTTIGSGPFRFNREQWLSGQRVVYDRNPDYTPRSEPPDGLAGGHVVKVDRVEWHVMPDPSTAAAALQAGEVDMWEQASADLLPVLERNRNVVVDRAAPLPNQGLLRPNGLLPPFNDPRARLALAYLVDQRDAMAAGVGDEKWWRACESYYICGGPLGTIAGTDGYAKPDRERARQLLAESGYKGEKIVFITTNEIPWMGRMAEVVADGLRSIGANVDLQYADWGTVVTRLPNQGPTDKGGWNLFVTGSSGTTMAHPLTNLATDMSCRRTNFSGWVCDEEVERLRQTFLDAPDAGRQAALEALHRRLAEVQPYRILGQWDIPYARRTSVTGVLPAAVMVYWNIDKQ
;
A
#
# COMPACT_ATOMS: atom_id res chain seq x y z
N MET A 1 -34.99 0.85 -80.80
CA MET A 1 -33.86 1.57 -80.26
C MET A 1 -33.93 1.56 -78.77
N LEU A 2 -33.31 0.53 -78.10
CA LEU A 2 -33.35 0.35 -76.64
C LEU A 2 -32.09 0.94 -76.04
N ILE A 3 -32.23 1.98 -75.22
CA ILE A 3 -31.13 2.54 -74.42
C ILE A 3 -31.07 1.80 -73.10
N ARG A 4 -30.01 1.00 -72.85
CA ARG A 4 -29.68 0.38 -71.57
C ARG A 4 -28.98 1.38 -70.67
N LEU A 5 -29.67 1.79 -69.58
CA LEU A 5 -29.09 2.59 -68.50
C LEU A 5 -28.29 1.66 -67.58
N LEU A 6 -26.96 1.77 -67.56
CA LEU A 6 -26.09 1.12 -66.57
C LEU A 6 -26.04 1.98 -65.31
N MET A 7 -26.64 1.49 -64.25
CA MET A 7 -26.56 2.12 -62.91
C MET A 7 -25.29 1.63 -62.21
N PHE A 8 -24.27 2.50 -62.12
CA PHE A 8 -23.06 2.23 -61.34
C PHE A 8 -23.39 2.38 -59.84
N LEU A 9 -23.41 1.25 -59.12
CA LEU A 9 -23.53 1.21 -57.67
C LEU A 9 -22.15 1.48 -57.05
N CYS A 10 -21.88 2.73 -56.65
CA CYS A 10 -20.70 3.05 -55.86
C CYS A 10 -20.90 2.51 -54.45
N LEU A 11 -20.33 1.35 -54.12
CA LEU A 11 -20.16 0.91 -52.73
C LEU A 11 -19.14 1.83 -52.05
N SER A 12 -19.62 2.80 -51.27
CA SER A 12 -18.80 3.55 -50.34
C SER A 12 -18.42 2.64 -49.17
N VAL A 13 -17.21 2.12 -49.16
CA VAL A 13 -16.61 1.45 -48.01
C VAL A 13 -16.31 2.55 -47.00
N ALA A 14 -17.27 2.78 -46.10
CA ALA A 14 -16.99 3.60 -44.90
C ALA A 14 -15.89 2.88 -44.11
N PRO A 15 -14.78 3.57 -43.73
CA PRO A 15 -13.81 2.97 -42.82
C PRO A 15 -14.56 2.65 -41.51
N ALA A 16 -14.56 1.37 -41.15
CA ALA A 16 -15.03 0.96 -39.81
C ALA A 16 -14.13 1.68 -38.81
N LEU A 17 -14.62 2.72 -38.17
CA LEU A 17 -13.97 3.33 -37.02
C LEU A 17 -13.82 2.21 -36.00
N ALA A 18 -12.59 1.76 -35.79
CA ALA A 18 -12.30 0.76 -34.76
C ALA A 18 -12.89 1.26 -33.45
N GLN A 19 -13.82 0.50 -32.89
CA GLN A 19 -14.46 0.88 -31.63
C GLN A 19 -13.39 1.02 -30.54
N GLN A 20 -13.33 2.21 -29.90
CA GLN A 20 -12.36 2.50 -28.86
C GLN A 20 -12.47 1.46 -27.74
N LYS A 21 -11.35 0.82 -27.41
CA LYS A 21 -11.27 -0.18 -26.34
C LYS A 21 -11.20 0.52 -24.98
N VAL A 22 -12.36 0.65 -24.33
CA VAL A 22 -12.52 1.33 -23.03
C VAL A 22 -12.65 0.30 -21.91
N LEU A 23 -11.78 0.39 -20.90
CA LEU A 23 -11.89 -0.36 -19.65
C LEU A 23 -12.63 0.48 -18.61
N ARG A 24 -13.80 0.02 -18.17
CA ARG A 24 -14.62 0.70 -17.16
C ARG A 24 -14.44 0.02 -15.81
N VAL A 25 -14.07 0.81 -14.80
CA VAL A 25 -13.66 0.29 -13.49
C VAL A 25 -14.43 1.00 -12.39
N VAL A 26 -14.91 0.26 -11.40
CA VAL A 26 -15.32 0.83 -10.12
C VAL A 26 -14.08 0.90 -9.24
N PRO A 27 -13.55 2.12 -8.95
CA PRO A 27 -12.36 2.31 -8.15
C PRO A 27 -12.62 2.07 -6.67
N SER A 28 -11.55 1.88 -5.89
CA SER A 28 -11.63 1.69 -4.44
C SER A 28 -12.10 2.93 -3.67
N ALA A 29 -11.94 4.12 -4.24
CA ALA A 29 -12.39 5.40 -3.69
C ALA A 29 -12.47 6.49 -4.78
N ASP A 30 -13.05 7.65 -4.45
CA ASP A 30 -13.03 8.84 -5.30
C ASP A 30 -11.65 9.52 -5.30
N LEU A 31 -11.20 9.97 -6.47
CA LEU A 31 -9.96 10.72 -6.64
C LEU A 31 -10.19 12.20 -6.27
N ARG A 32 -9.60 12.64 -5.16
CA ARG A 32 -9.72 14.00 -4.65
C ARG A 32 -8.41 14.80 -4.66
N VAL A 33 -7.28 14.11 -4.67
CA VAL A 33 -5.94 14.70 -4.61
C VAL A 33 -5.13 14.21 -5.80
N LEU A 34 -4.52 15.14 -6.54
CA LEU A 34 -3.74 14.85 -7.74
C LEU A 34 -2.23 14.80 -7.48
N ASP A 35 -1.75 15.30 -6.34
CA ASP A 35 -0.32 15.28 -5.97
C ASP A 35 0.17 13.81 -5.89
N PRO A 36 1.06 13.35 -6.80
CA PRO A 36 1.52 11.95 -6.84
C PRO A 36 2.27 11.54 -5.57
N GLN A 37 2.80 12.49 -4.84
CA GLN A 37 3.48 12.25 -3.56
C GLN A 37 2.53 12.37 -2.35
N TYR A 38 1.24 12.07 -2.56
CA TYR A 38 0.26 11.94 -1.47
C TYR A 38 0.06 10.47 -1.09
N SER A 39 -0.05 10.15 0.21
CA SER A 39 0.02 8.76 0.70
C SER A 39 -1.30 7.96 0.62
N VAL A 40 -2.36 8.50 0.00
CA VAL A 40 -3.66 7.80 -0.15
C VAL A 40 -3.60 6.81 -1.32
N VAL A 41 -4.17 5.62 -1.15
CA VAL A 41 -4.09 4.52 -2.13
C VAL A 41 -4.62 4.93 -3.51
N ILE A 42 -5.80 5.56 -3.60
CA ILE A 42 -6.38 5.95 -4.90
C ILE A 42 -5.52 6.99 -5.63
N THR A 43 -4.90 7.93 -4.91
CA THR A 43 -3.96 8.90 -5.49
C THR A 43 -2.69 8.19 -6.00
N ARG A 44 -2.22 7.15 -5.32
CA ARG A 44 -1.10 6.32 -5.77
C ARG A 44 -1.43 5.57 -7.06
N ILE A 45 -2.62 4.98 -7.17
CA ILE A 45 -3.09 4.31 -8.38
C ILE A 45 -3.17 5.32 -9.54
N HIS A 46 -3.75 6.50 -9.30
CA HIS A 46 -3.73 7.62 -10.24
C HIS A 46 -2.30 7.97 -10.69
N ALA A 47 -1.39 8.12 -9.73
CA ALA A 47 -0.02 8.51 -10.03
C ALA A 47 0.75 7.42 -10.81
N MET A 48 0.53 6.13 -10.54
CA MET A 48 1.11 5.03 -11.31
C MET A 48 0.70 5.05 -12.78
N MET A 49 -0.46 5.59 -13.11
CA MET A 49 -0.89 5.69 -14.50
C MET A 49 -0.16 6.80 -15.27
N ILE A 50 0.14 7.92 -14.61
CA ILE A 50 0.61 9.14 -15.28
C ILE A 50 2.06 9.51 -15.02
N TYR A 51 2.73 8.86 -14.05
CA TYR A 51 4.15 9.09 -13.74
C TYR A 51 4.93 7.78 -13.77
N ASP A 52 6.23 7.87 -13.95
CA ASP A 52 7.17 6.76 -13.83
C ASP A 52 8.12 6.95 -12.63
N THR A 53 8.83 5.88 -12.28
CA THR A 53 9.80 5.80 -11.19
C THR A 53 11.16 5.34 -11.72
N LEU A 54 12.24 5.55 -10.96
CA LEU A 54 13.58 5.08 -11.32
C LEU A 54 13.68 3.56 -11.27
N PHE A 55 13.12 2.97 -10.23
CA PHE A 55 12.98 1.54 -9.98
C PHE A 55 11.54 1.25 -9.63
N SER A 56 11.11 0.00 -9.81
CA SER A 56 9.79 -0.48 -9.40
C SER A 56 9.92 -1.87 -8.80
N TRP A 57 9.00 -2.26 -7.92
CA TRP A 57 9.00 -3.61 -7.33
C TRP A 57 8.35 -4.63 -8.26
N ASP A 58 9.03 -5.76 -8.45
CA ASP A 58 8.41 -6.93 -9.07
C ASP A 58 7.39 -7.61 -8.13
N SER A 59 6.74 -8.67 -8.58
CA SER A 59 5.75 -9.42 -7.79
C SER A 59 6.31 -10.04 -6.50
N LYS A 60 7.65 -10.17 -6.40
CA LYS A 60 8.39 -10.63 -5.23
C LYS A 60 8.93 -9.48 -4.37
N GLN A 61 8.51 -8.24 -4.65
CA GLN A 61 8.97 -7.01 -3.99
C GLN A 61 10.49 -6.76 -4.12
N GLN A 62 11.11 -7.27 -5.18
CA GLN A 62 12.49 -6.96 -5.50
C GLN A 62 12.54 -5.71 -6.39
N PRO A 63 13.41 -4.74 -6.09
CA PRO A 63 13.57 -3.55 -6.92
C PRO A 63 14.16 -3.92 -8.28
N ARG A 64 13.49 -3.49 -9.35
CA ARG A 64 13.93 -3.63 -10.74
C ARG A 64 14.06 -2.27 -11.39
N PRO A 65 15.02 -2.06 -12.29
CA PRO A 65 15.14 -0.82 -13.03
C PRO A 65 13.86 -0.51 -13.82
N GLN A 66 13.40 0.76 -13.79
CA GLN A 66 12.28 1.22 -14.62
C GLN A 66 12.71 2.34 -15.56
N MET A 67 12.97 3.56 -15.08
CA MET A 67 13.58 4.62 -15.91
C MET A 67 15.09 4.46 -16.02
N VAL A 68 15.74 3.81 -15.07
CA VAL A 68 17.17 3.53 -15.07
C VAL A 68 17.50 2.45 -16.09
N GLU A 69 18.48 2.70 -16.95
CA GLU A 69 19.08 1.73 -17.87
C GLU A 69 20.09 0.85 -17.15
N SER A 70 21.02 1.50 -16.42
CA SER A 70 22.09 0.85 -15.65
C SER A 70 22.49 1.64 -14.42
N HIS A 71 23.12 0.97 -13.47
CA HIS A 71 23.76 1.63 -12.33
C HIS A 71 25.06 0.93 -11.94
N THR A 72 25.93 1.68 -11.30
CA THR A 72 27.19 1.18 -10.72
C THR A 72 27.34 1.66 -9.29
N THR A 73 28.06 0.89 -8.49
CA THR A 73 28.40 1.25 -7.11
C THR A 73 29.90 1.09 -6.94
N SER A 74 30.57 2.03 -6.25
CA SER A 74 31.98 1.90 -5.89
C SER A 74 32.19 0.74 -4.90
N ASP A 75 33.43 0.25 -4.82
CA ASP A 75 33.79 -0.92 -3.99
C ASP A 75 33.49 -0.70 -2.49
N ASP A 76 33.58 0.57 -2.03
CA ASP A 76 33.22 0.97 -0.67
C ASP A 76 31.72 1.16 -0.44
N GLY A 77 30.90 1.01 -1.50
CA GLY A 77 29.45 1.19 -1.45
C GLY A 77 28.98 2.64 -1.28
N LEU A 78 29.87 3.64 -1.40
CA LEU A 78 29.57 5.03 -1.08
C LEU A 78 29.19 5.88 -2.30
N LEU A 79 29.61 5.51 -3.51
CA LEU A 79 29.24 6.25 -4.71
C LEU A 79 28.37 5.39 -5.59
N TRP A 80 27.12 5.82 -5.77
CA TRP A 80 26.17 5.25 -6.71
C TRP A 80 26.03 6.16 -7.93
N ARG A 81 26.10 5.58 -9.12
CA ARG A 81 25.92 6.30 -10.39
C ARG A 81 24.84 5.60 -11.19
N PHE A 82 23.85 6.36 -11.68
CA PHE A 82 22.68 5.86 -12.38
C PHE A 82 22.59 6.50 -13.74
N THR A 83 22.34 5.70 -14.79
CA THR A 83 22.13 6.18 -16.15
C THR A 83 20.68 5.93 -16.55
N LEU A 84 19.99 6.96 -17.06
CA LEU A 84 18.61 6.87 -17.53
C LEU A 84 18.54 6.23 -18.92
N ARG A 85 17.44 5.52 -19.20
CA ARG A 85 17.13 5.03 -20.56
C ARG A 85 17.04 6.21 -21.54
N PRO A 86 17.38 6.03 -22.82
CA PRO A 86 17.16 7.06 -23.83
C PRO A 86 15.66 7.24 -24.12
N GLY A 87 15.29 8.43 -24.62
CA GLY A 87 13.96 8.71 -25.15
C GLY A 87 12.85 8.88 -24.09
N LEU A 88 13.20 9.10 -22.82
CA LEU A 88 12.22 9.42 -21.78
C LEU A 88 11.68 10.84 -21.99
N ARG A 89 10.35 10.96 -22.04
CA ARG A 89 9.65 12.24 -22.27
C ARG A 89 8.46 12.42 -21.33
N PHE A 90 8.18 13.66 -21.01
CA PHE A 90 6.93 14.05 -20.38
C PHE A 90 5.77 14.09 -21.39
N HIS A 91 4.53 14.10 -20.89
CA HIS A 91 3.30 14.13 -21.69
C HIS A 91 3.17 15.37 -22.60
N ASP A 92 3.88 16.45 -22.29
CA ASP A 92 3.96 17.67 -23.08
C ASP A 92 5.06 17.62 -24.17
N GLY A 93 5.77 16.49 -24.28
CA GLY A 93 6.81 16.27 -25.28
C GLY A 93 8.21 16.76 -24.85
N GLN A 94 8.35 17.38 -23.67
CA GLN A 94 9.68 17.77 -23.15
C GLN A 94 10.49 16.53 -22.79
N ASP A 95 11.80 16.59 -23.03
CA ASP A 95 12.72 15.52 -22.62
C ASP A 95 12.83 15.48 -21.08
N LEU A 96 12.79 14.26 -20.51
CA LEU A 96 13.02 14.04 -19.10
C LEU A 96 14.51 13.87 -18.85
N THR A 97 15.04 14.65 -17.89
CA THR A 97 16.46 14.70 -17.58
C THR A 97 16.76 14.37 -16.13
N THR A 98 18.03 14.22 -15.81
CA THR A 98 18.49 14.00 -14.43
C THR A 98 18.27 15.20 -13.50
N ALA A 99 18.09 16.41 -14.04
CA ALA A 99 17.65 17.56 -13.25
C ALA A 99 16.25 17.34 -12.66
N ASP A 100 15.34 16.74 -13.45
CA ASP A 100 13.98 16.37 -13.00
C ASP A 100 14.06 15.27 -11.93
N VAL A 101 14.95 14.29 -12.12
CA VAL A 101 15.18 13.20 -11.17
C VAL A 101 15.65 13.76 -9.82
N VAL A 102 16.71 14.57 -9.81
CA VAL A 102 17.30 15.12 -8.58
C VAL A 102 16.28 16.00 -7.83
N ALA A 103 15.54 16.85 -8.55
CA ALA A 103 14.50 17.68 -7.94
C ALA A 103 13.37 16.83 -7.32
N SER A 104 12.92 15.82 -8.03
CA SER A 104 11.85 14.90 -7.58
C SER A 104 12.25 14.11 -6.35
N LEU A 105 13.47 13.56 -6.33
CA LEU A 105 13.99 12.80 -5.20
C LEU A 105 14.15 13.71 -3.96
N ARG A 106 14.62 14.95 -4.11
CA ARG A 106 14.70 15.91 -3.00
C ARG A 106 13.33 16.20 -2.40
N ARG A 107 12.31 16.43 -3.23
CA ARG A 107 10.93 16.64 -2.77
C ARG A 107 10.39 15.40 -2.05
N TRP A 108 10.58 14.20 -2.61
CA TRP A 108 10.17 12.95 -2.00
C TRP A 108 10.85 12.71 -0.65
N MET A 109 12.15 12.90 -0.55
CA MET A 109 12.94 12.74 0.67
C MET A 109 12.52 13.70 1.79
N ALA A 110 11.97 14.86 1.46
CA ALA A 110 11.45 15.81 2.45
C ALA A 110 10.09 15.37 3.06
N ARG A 111 9.37 14.44 2.43
CA ARG A 111 7.99 14.10 2.79
C ARG A 111 7.76 12.64 3.15
N ASP A 112 8.52 11.73 2.58
CA ASP A 112 8.34 10.30 2.77
C ASP A 112 9.29 9.75 3.84
N ILE A 113 8.84 8.76 4.63
CA ILE A 113 9.64 8.22 5.72
C ILE A 113 10.83 7.41 5.20
N VAL A 114 10.64 6.64 4.11
CA VAL A 114 11.73 5.90 3.45
C VAL A 114 12.70 6.87 2.82
N GLY A 115 12.17 7.91 2.17
CA GLY A 115 12.93 9.01 1.59
C GLY A 115 13.75 9.77 2.62
N THR A 116 13.15 10.17 3.75
CA THR A 116 13.84 10.83 4.87
C THR A 116 14.94 9.94 5.46
N LYS A 117 14.67 8.64 5.60
CA LYS A 117 15.68 7.68 6.07
C LYS A 117 16.85 7.61 5.08
N LEU A 118 16.59 7.48 3.80
CA LEU A 118 17.63 7.47 2.76
C LEU A 118 18.41 8.77 2.75
N ALA A 119 17.74 9.92 2.86
CA ALA A 119 18.39 11.23 2.92
C ALA A 119 19.43 11.34 4.04
N SER A 120 19.21 10.67 5.18
CA SER A 120 20.16 10.65 6.31
C SER A 120 21.47 9.90 6.02
N TYR A 121 21.57 9.21 4.88
CA TYR A 121 22.78 8.54 4.40
C TYR A 121 23.47 9.32 3.26
N ILE A 122 22.77 10.27 2.63
CA ILE A 122 23.26 10.99 1.45
C ILE A 122 24.14 12.16 1.89
N ALA A 123 25.36 12.22 1.33
CA ALA A 123 26.24 13.37 1.44
C ALA A 123 25.97 14.38 0.31
N THR A 124 25.94 13.90 -0.95
CA THR A 124 25.58 14.72 -2.13
C THR A 124 24.72 13.94 -3.12
N MET A 125 23.92 14.65 -3.91
CA MET A 125 23.14 14.12 -5.01
C MET A 125 23.14 15.14 -6.15
N GLU A 126 23.70 14.76 -7.31
CA GLU A 126 24.01 15.66 -8.40
C GLU A 126 23.59 15.08 -9.75
N ALA A 127 23.11 15.95 -10.65
CA ALA A 127 22.92 15.64 -12.06
C ALA A 127 24.24 15.84 -12.78
N ASP A 128 24.92 14.76 -13.15
CA ASP A 128 26.24 14.81 -13.79
C ASP A 128 26.12 15.26 -15.27
N ASP A 129 25.10 14.76 -15.95
CA ASP A 129 24.71 15.12 -17.32
C ASP A 129 23.20 14.84 -17.54
N PRO A 130 22.57 15.14 -18.69
CA PRO A 130 21.14 14.95 -18.90
C PRO A 130 20.64 13.52 -18.67
N ARG A 131 21.49 12.50 -18.69
CA ARG A 131 21.13 11.09 -18.52
C ARG A 131 21.81 10.41 -17.34
N THR A 132 22.84 11.01 -16.74
CA THR A 132 23.57 10.41 -15.63
C THR A 132 23.47 11.29 -14.40
N PHE A 133 23.14 10.68 -13.26
CA PHE A 133 23.21 11.34 -11.95
C PHE A 133 23.93 10.45 -10.95
N SER A 134 24.50 11.09 -9.93
CA SER A 134 25.23 10.40 -8.88
C SER A 134 24.68 10.72 -7.48
N ILE A 135 24.76 9.72 -6.61
CA ILE A 135 24.46 9.83 -5.18
C ILE A 135 25.69 9.38 -4.41
N ARG A 136 26.29 10.30 -3.65
CA ARG A 136 27.38 10.00 -2.72
C ARG A 136 26.81 9.86 -1.32
N LEU A 137 27.15 8.77 -0.66
CA LEU A 137 26.71 8.45 0.68
C LEU A 137 27.80 8.78 1.72
N SER A 138 27.38 9.09 2.94
CA SER A 138 28.26 9.22 4.13
C SER A 138 28.57 7.86 4.77
N ARG A 139 27.76 6.84 4.49
CA ARG A 139 27.91 5.45 4.91
C ARG A 139 27.12 4.54 3.96
N PRO A 140 27.46 3.25 3.81
CA PRO A 140 26.75 2.35 2.92
C PRO A 140 25.25 2.26 3.24
N ALA A 141 24.41 2.20 2.21
CA ALA A 141 22.94 2.03 2.32
C ALA A 141 22.49 0.79 1.52
N PRO A 142 22.54 -0.42 2.09
CA PRO A 142 22.14 -1.65 1.40
C PRO A 142 20.69 -1.64 0.91
N PHE A 143 19.84 -0.78 1.47
CA PHE A 143 18.45 -0.59 1.09
C PHE A 143 18.22 0.47 0.01
N MET A 144 19.27 1.01 -0.64
CA MET A 144 19.17 2.08 -1.65
C MET A 144 18.14 1.75 -2.74
N LEU A 145 18.29 0.63 -3.43
CA LEU A 145 17.41 0.27 -4.53
C LEU A 145 15.99 -0.04 -4.06
N PHE A 146 15.84 -0.66 -2.87
CA PHE A 146 14.54 -0.86 -2.24
C PHE A 146 13.83 0.47 -2.00
N ALA A 147 14.54 1.48 -1.51
CA ALA A 147 14.00 2.81 -1.26
C ALA A 147 13.60 3.52 -2.56
N LEU A 148 14.47 3.51 -3.58
CA LEU A 148 14.19 4.14 -4.89
C LEU A 148 13.07 3.44 -5.69
N GLY A 149 12.78 2.18 -5.39
CA GLY A 149 11.67 1.42 -5.97
C GLY A 149 10.42 1.38 -5.12
N SER A 150 10.37 2.11 -4.00
CA SER A 150 9.25 2.05 -3.04
C SER A 150 7.91 2.34 -3.71
N ALA A 151 6.96 1.42 -3.52
CA ALA A 151 5.59 1.50 -4.05
C ALA A 151 4.55 1.82 -2.96
N ILE A 152 5.00 2.20 -1.77
CA ILE A 152 4.16 2.47 -0.59
C ILE A 152 4.45 3.86 -0.02
N GLY A 153 3.57 4.34 0.87
CA GLY A 153 3.71 5.69 1.39
C GLY A 153 3.57 6.73 0.26
N ARG A 154 4.52 7.63 0.18
CA ARG A 154 4.73 8.54 -0.94
C ARG A 154 5.78 7.93 -1.86
N VAL A 155 5.37 7.59 -3.07
CA VAL A 155 6.23 6.92 -4.06
C VAL A 155 7.19 7.95 -4.69
N PRO A 156 8.47 7.57 -4.98
CA PRO A 156 9.45 8.46 -5.61
C PRO A 156 9.18 8.67 -7.12
N PHE A 157 7.99 9.14 -7.47
CA PHE A 157 7.64 9.49 -8.85
C PHE A 157 8.51 10.63 -9.37
N ILE A 158 8.88 10.55 -10.64
CA ILE A 158 9.66 11.60 -11.30
C ILE A 158 8.70 12.63 -11.90
N LEU A 159 8.87 13.86 -11.47
CA LEU A 159 8.11 15.06 -11.83
C LEU A 159 9.00 15.96 -12.70
N ARG A 160 8.42 16.90 -13.42
CA ARG A 160 9.21 17.99 -14.00
C ARG A 160 9.90 18.78 -12.87
N ALA A 161 11.11 19.23 -13.09
CA ALA A 161 11.88 19.98 -12.09
C ALA A 161 11.12 21.22 -11.60
N SER A 162 10.37 21.89 -12.48
CA SER A 162 9.52 23.04 -12.15
C SER A 162 8.39 22.67 -11.16
N ASP A 163 7.77 21.49 -11.31
CA ASP A 163 6.72 21.02 -10.41
C ASP A 163 7.30 20.54 -9.08
N ALA A 164 8.44 19.84 -9.13
CA ALA A 164 9.16 19.34 -7.96
C ALA A 164 9.75 20.47 -7.10
N ALA A 165 10.05 21.64 -7.68
CA ALA A 165 10.52 22.84 -6.97
C ALA A 165 9.44 23.50 -6.10
N THR A 166 8.15 23.17 -6.27
CA THR A 166 7.09 23.61 -5.37
C THR A 166 7.41 23.15 -3.94
N ASP A 167 7.17 24.01 -2.96
CA ASP A 167 7.36 23.66 -1.55
C ASP A 167 6.80 22.28 -1.22
N ALA A 168 7.58 21.47 -0.51
CA ALA A 168 7.23 20.08 -0.26
C ALA A 168 5.94 19.90 0.56
N GLY A 169 5.54 20.88 1.36
CA GLY A 169 4.27 20.91 2.09
C GLY A 169 3.06 21.28 1.23
N THR A 170 3.29 21.94 0.08
CA THR A 170 2.24 22.40 -0.83
C THR A 170 1.91 21.32 -1.86
N PRO A 171 0.64 20.87 -1.96
CA PRO A 171 0.24 19.91 -2.98
C PRO A 171 0.41 20.48 -4.40
N ILE A 172 0.93 19.68 -5.31
CA ILE A 172 0.95 20.00 -6.74
C ILE A 172 -0.36 19.57 -7.39
N THR A 173 -0.78 20.30 -8.43
CA THR A 173 -2.04 20.04 -9.14
C THR A 173 -1.82 19.73 -10.62
N THR A 174 -0.58 19.78 -11.10
CA THR A 174 -0.22 19.35 -12.45
C THR A 174 -0.43 17.84 -12.59
N THR A 175 -0.76 17.43 -13.80
CA THR A 175 -0.93 16.02 -14.19
C THR A 175 -0.09 15.68 -15.41
N ILE A 176 0.97 16.46 -15.65
CA ILE A 176 1.96 16.20 -16.70
C ILE A 176 3.03 15.29 -16.11
N GLY A 177 2.92 14.01 -16.42
CA GLY A 177 3.88 12.98 -16.06
C GLY A 177 4.59 12.43 -17.28
N SER A 178 5.24 11.27 -17.13
CA SER A 178 5.96 10.53 -18.18
C SER A 178 5.41 9.12 -18.38
N GLY A 179 4.33 8.77 -17.68
CA GLY A 179 3.78 7.43 -17.60
C GLY A 179 2.95 6.98 -18.83
N PRO A 180 2.44 5.74 -18.77
CA PRO A 180 1.77 5.07 -19.90
C PRO A 180 0.38 5.61 -20.21
N PHE A 181 -0.22 6.41 -19.32
CA PHE A 181 -1.51 7.06 -19.54
C PHE A 181 -1.42 8.57 -19.33
N ARG A 182 -2.33 9.30 -19.95
CA ARG A 182 -2.55 10.74 -19.78
C ARG A 182 -3.86 10.98 -19.05
N PHE A 183 -3.84 11.78 -17.99
CA PHE A 183 -5.05 12.17 -17.27
C PHE A 183 -5.89 13.14 -18.10
N ASN A 184 -7.14 12.77 -18.35
CA ASN A 184 -8.09 13.61 -19.09
C ASN A 184 -8.86 14.52 -18.10
N ARG A 185 -8.31 15.73 -17.88
CA ARG A 185 -8.84 16.68 -16.91
C ARG A 185 -10.23 17.22 -17.30
N GLU A 186 -10.51 17.33 -18.60
CA GLU A 186 -11.79 17.85 -19.11
C GLU A 186 -12.95 16.89 -18.80
N GLN A 187 -12.66 15.61 -18.73
CA GLN A 187 -13.66 14.58 -18.43
C GLN A 187 -13.63 14.11 -16.97
N TRP A 188 -12.82 14.73 -16.12
CA TRP A 188 -12.82 14.44 -14.69
C TRP A 188 -14.00 15.15 -13.99
N LEU A 189 -14.87 14.36 -13.38
CA LEU A 189 -16.00 14.80 -12.57
C LEU A 189 -15.85 14.18 -11.17
N SER A 190 -15.38 14.99 -10.20
CA SER A 190 -15.16 14.52 -8.82
C SER A 190 -16.43 13.87 -8.25
N GLY A 191 -16.27 12.74 -7.59
CA GLY A 191 -17.36 11.91 -7.06
C GLY A 191 -18.14 11.10 -8.10
N GLN A 192 -17.79 11.19 -9.39
CA GLN A 192 -18.52 10.49 -10.46
C GLN A 192 -17.59 9.73 -11.40
N ARG A 193 -16.66 10.43 -12.06
CA ARG A 193 -15.85 9.84 -13.13
C ARG A 193 -14.44 10.41 -13.20
N VAL A 194 -13.47 9.52 -13.45
CA VAL A 194 -12.07 9.86 -13.77
C VAL A 194 -11.68 9.18 -15.07
N VAL A 195 -11.00 9.86 -15.97
CA VAL A 195 -10.66 9.35 -17.31
C VAL A 195 -9.17 9.45 -17.56
N TYR A 196 -8.62 8.36 -18.11
CA TYR A 196 -7.22 8.25 -18.52
C TYR A 196 -7.17 7.73 -19.96
N ASP A 197 -6.51 8.48 -20.83
CA ASP A 197 -6.26 8.08 -22.22
C ASP A 197 -4.89 7.44 -22.32
N ARG A 198 -4.72 6.44 -23.20
CA ARG A 198 -3.42 5.85 -23.50
C ARG A 198 -2.45 6.95 -23.97
N ASN A 199 -1.21 6.92 -23.46
CA ASN A 199 -0.14 7.76 -23.98
C ASN A 199 0.52 7.05 -25.20
N PRO A 200 0.29 7.54 -26.43
CA PRO A 200 0.84 6.91 -27.63
C PRO A 200 2.37 7.05 -27.74
N ASP A 201 2.94 8.05 -27.06
CA ASP A 201 4.38 8.35 -27.10
C ASP A 201 5.17 7.63 -26.01
N TYR A 202 4.48 6.85 -25.15
CA TYR A 202 5.14 6.10 -24.10
C TYR A 202 5.97 4.95 -24.65
N THR A 203 7.24 4.86 -24.26
CA THR A 203 8.14 3.77 -24.61
C THR A 203 8.29 2.81 -23.42
N PRO A 204 7.57 1.67 -23.41
CA PRO A 204 7.70 0.67 -22.34
C PRO A 204 9.08 0.01 -22.37
N ARG A 205 9.48 -0.61 -21.26
CA ARG A 205 10.61 -1.54 -21.24
C ARG A 205 10.30 -2.78 -22.06
N SER A 206 11.37 -3.45 -22.53
CA SER A 206 11.24 -4.69 -23.31
C SER A 206 11.00 -5.94 -22.47
N GLU A 207 11.33 -5.89 -21.18
CA GLU A 207 11.14 -7.01 -20.26
C GLU A 207 9.64 -7.27 -20.03
N PRO A 208 9.25 -8.53 -19.85
CA PRO A 208 7.86 -8.85 -19.49
C PRO A 208 7.40 -8.10 -18.24
N PRO A 209 6.11 -7.69 -18.17
CA PRO A 209 5.57 -7.05 -16.99
C PRO A 209 5.55 -8.03 -15.80
N ASP A 210 6.01 -7.59 -14.64
CA ASP A 210 6.03 -8.35 -13.41
C ASP A 210 5.76 -7.42 -12.20
N GLY A 211 4.57 -7.49 -11.62
CA GLY A 211 4.13 -6.56 -10.60
C GLY A 211 4.11 -5.11 -11.14
N LEU A 212 4.89 -4.24 -10.51
CA LEU A 212 5.07 -2.84 -10.94
C LEU A 212 6.29 -2.65 -11.87
N ALA A 213 7.05 -3.71 -12.12
CA ALA A 213 8.26 -3.67 -12.95
C ALA A 213 8.03 -4.20 -14.36
N GLY A 214 9.05 -4.03 -15.22
CA GLY A 214 9.04 -4.49 -16.60
C GLY A 214 8.27 -3.55 -17.54
N GLY A 215 7.77 -4.09 -18.65
CA GLY A 215 7.10 -3.32 -19.68
C GLY A 215 5.68 -2.87 -19.27
N HIS A 216 5.46 -1.58 -19.12
CA HIS A 216 4.13 -1.01 -18.89
C HIS A 216 3.38 -0.87 -20.23
N VAL A 217 2.99 -2.01 -20.81
CA VAL A 217 2.34 -2.07 -22.13
C VAL A 217 0.83 -1.86 -21.99
N VAL A 218 0.33 -0.75 -22.52
CA VAL A 218 -1.10 -0.42 -22.51
C VAL A 218 -1.80 -1.09 -23.69
N LYS A 219 -2.83 -1.92 -23.40
CA LYS A 219 -3.58 -2.70 -24.41
C LYS A 219 -5.01 -2.18 -24.64
N VAL A 220 -5.44 -1.19 -23.82
CA VAL A 220 -6.71 -0.49 -23.98
C VAL A 220 -6.47 0.97 -24.42
N ASP A 221 -7.45 1.60 -25.06
CA ASP A 221 -7.29 2.98 -25.50
C ASP A 221 -7.59 3.98 -24.38
N ARG A 222 -8.41 3.55 -23.42
CA ARG A 222 -8.90 4.38 -22.32
C ARG A 222 -9.23 3.55 -21.09
N VAL A 223 -9.00 4.13 -19.90
CA VAL A 223 -9.51 3.65 -18.61
C VAL A 223 -10.46 4.70 -18.06
N GLU A 224 -11.66 4.29 -17.67
CA GLU A 224 -12.65 5.13 -17.01
C GLU A 224 -12.94 4.59 -15.62
N TRP A 225 -12.73 5.40 -14.59
CA TRP A 225 -13.20 5.10 -13.24
C TRP A 225 -14.62 5.64 -13.07
N HIS A 226 -15.54 4.78 -12.67
CA HIS A 226 -16.92 5.11 -12.34
C HIS A 226 -17.11 4.97 -10.85
N VAL A 227 -17.22 6.08 -10.12
CA VAL A 227 -17.35 6.07 -8.66
C VAL A 227 -18.75 5.60 -8.29
N MET A 228 -18.84 4.44 -7.63
CA MET A 228 -20.08 3.80 -7.19
C MET A 228 -19.99 3.50 -5.68
N PRO A 229 -20.46 4.40 -4.80
CA PRO A 229 -20.32 4.23 -3.36
C PRO A 229 -21.13 3.05 -2.79
N ASP A 230 -22.27 2.70 -3.42
CA ASP A 230 -23.08 1.58 -3.00
C ASP A 230 -22.57 0.26 -3.58
N PRO A 231 -22.16 -0.72 -2.73
CA PRO A 231 -21.62 -1.99 -3.20
C PRO A 231 -22.62 -2.83 -4.03
N SER A 232 -23.91 -2.74 -3.75
CA SER A 232 -24.93 -3.51 -4.48
C SER A 232 -25.09 -2.98 -5.90
N THR A 233 -25.02 -1.66 -6.06
CA THR A 233 -25.00 -0.99 -7.38
C THR A 233 -23.75 -1.39 -8.17
N ALA A 234 -22.57 -1.40 -7.55
CA ALA A 234 -21.33 -1.82 -8.20
C ALA A 234 -21.38 -3.29 -8.66
N ALA A 235 -21.91 -4.19 -7.81
CA ALA A 235 -22.08 -5.61 -8.14
C ALA A 235 -23.07 -5.80 -9.30
N ALA A 236 -24.20 -5.09 -9.30
CA ALA A 236 -25.19 -5.15 -10.38
C ALA A 236 -24.61 -4.65 -11.71
N ALA A 237 -23.92 -3.50 -11.71
CA ALA A 237 -23.26 -2.94 -12.89
C ALA A 237 -22.21 -3.89 -13.48
N LEU A 238 -21.40 -4.55 -12.63
CA LEU A 238 -20.42 -5.54 -13.06
C LEU A 238 -21.10 -6.78 -13.70
N GLN A 239 -22.18 -7.28 -13.10
CA GLN A 239 -22.94 -8.43 -13.61
C GLN A 239 -23.63 -8.10 -14.94
N ALA A 240 -24.18 -6.90 -15.09
CA ALA A 240 -24.82 -6.41 -16.31
C ALA A 240 -23.78 -6.10 -17.43
N GLY A 241 -22.49 -5.92 -17.11
CA GLY A 241 -21.46 -5.54 -18.06
C GLY A 241 -21.41 -4.03 -18.36
N GLU A 242 -22.03 -3.22 -17.52
CA GLU A 242 -21.92 -1.75 -17.57
C GLU A 242 -20.53 -1.29 -17.15
N VAL A 243 -19.90 -2.02 -16.22
CA VAL A 243 -18.50 -1.91 -15.86
C VAL A 243 -17.77 -3.25 -16.06
N ASP A 244 -16.46 -3.19 -16.22
CA ASP A 244 -15.63 -4.33 -16.57
C ASP A 244 -14.89 -4.91 -15.35
N MET A 245 -14.66 -4.07 -14.32
CA MET A 245 -13.87 -4.42 -13.16
C MET A 245 -14.31 -3.62 -11.93
N TRP A 246 -14.18 -4.24 -10.76
CA TRP A 246 -14.37 -3.62 -9.45
C TRP A 246 -13.15 -3.90 -8.58
N GLU A 247 -12.38 -2.86 -8.23
CA GLU A 247 -11.06 -2.98 -7.57
C GLU A 247 -11.11 -3.62 -6.18
N GLN A 248 -12.16 -3.37 -5.41
CA GLN A 248 -12.32 -3.90 -4.05
C GLN A 248 -13.75 -4.38 -3.86
N ALA A 249 -14.01 -5.62 -4.29
CA ALA A 249 -15.32 -6.22 -4.17
C ALA A 249 -15.69 -6.48 -2.69
N SER A 250 -16.91 -6.10 -2.29
CA SER A 250 -17.40 -6.32 -0.93
C SER A 250 -17.49 -7.81 -0.62
N ALA A 251 -16.95 -8.23 0.54
CA ALA A 251 -16.94 -9.63 0.98
C ALA A 251 -18.35 -10.23 1.02
N ASP A 252 -19.35 -9.45 1.46
CA ASP A 252 -20.75 -9.90 1.58
C ASP A 252 -21.39 -10.20 0.22
N LEU A 253 -20.85 -9.65 -0.89
CA LEU A 253 -21.38 -9.84 -2.26
C LEU A 253 -20.60 -10.86 -3.08
N LEU A 254 -19.48 -11.39 -2.58
CA LEU A 254 -18.67 -12.38 -3.30
C LEU A 254 -19.47 -13.64 -3.67
N PRO A 255 -20.34 -14.22 -2.79
CA PRO A 255 -21.11 -15.40 -3.15
C PRO A 255 -22.05 -15.17 -4.33
N VAL A 256 -22.54 -13.93 -4.52
CA VAL A 256 -23.41 -13.57 -5.66
C VAL A 256 -22.59 -13.40 -6.92
N LEU A 257 -21.44 -12.74 -6.83
CA LEU A 257 -20.53 -12.52 -7.96
C LEU A 257 -19.95 -13.83 -8.49
N GLU A 258 -19.54 -14.74 -7.60
CA GLU A 258 -18.94 -16.04 -7.95
C GLU A 258 -19.93 -17.01 -8.65
N ARG A 259 -21.24 -16.85 -8.44
CA ARG A 259 -22.27 -17.61 -9.16
C ARG A 259 -22.43 -17.16 -10.62
N ASN A 260 -21.98 -15.96 -10.96
CA ASN A 260 -22.07 -15.43 -12.31
C ASN A 260 -20.89 -15.92 -13.16
N ARG A 261 -21.16 -16.82 -14.13
CA ARG A 261 -20.14 -17.40 -15.02
C ARG A 261 -19.35 -16.38 -15.86
N ASN A 262 -19.84 -15.13 -15.96
CA ASN A 262 -19.17 -14.06 -16.69
C ASN A 262 -18.30 -13.17 -15.77
N VAL A 263 -18.20 -13.50 -14.48
CA VAL A 263 -17.43 -12.76 -13.48
C VAL A 263 -16.38 -13.68 -12.87
N VAL A 264 -15.18 -13.14 -12.68
CA VAL A 264 -14.07 -13.77 -11.95
C VAL A 264 -13.79 -12.93 -10.72
N VAL A 265 -13.71 -13.57 -9.57
CA VAL A 265 -13.26 -12.97 -8.30
C VAL A 265 -11.88 -13.51 -7.98
N ASP A 266 -10.91 -12.62 -7.72
CA ASP A 266 -9.52 -13.00 -7.54
C ASP A 266 -8.78 -12.01 -6.59
N ARG A 267 -7.51 -12.27 -6.32
CA ARG A 267 -6.61 -11.46 -5.48
C ARG A 267 -5.67 -10.64 -6.35
N ALA A 268 -5.65 -9.31 -6.16
CA ALA A 268 -4.73 -8.44 -6.90
C ALA A 268 -3.41 -8.21 -6.18
N ALA A 269 -3.44 -8.10 -4.84
CA ALA A 269 -2.24 -7.82 -4.06
C ALA A 269 -1.40 -9.09 -3.84
N PRO A 270 -0.06 -9.03 -4.01
CA PRO A 270 0.82 -10.17 -3.77
C PRO A 270 0.92 -10.55 -2.30
N LEU A 271 0.66 -9.60 -1.39
CA LEU A 271 0.66 -9.80 0.05
C LEU A 271 -0.67 -9.40 0.67
N PRO A 272 -1.19 -10.21 1.62
CA PRO A 272 -2.44 -9.94 2.31
C PRO A 272 -2.30 -8.73 3.24
N ASN A 273 -3.41 -8.06 3.54
CA ASN A 273 -3.45 -7.10 4.63
C ASN A 273 -3.22 -7.77 5.97
N GLN A 274 -2.78 -7.02 6.98
CA GLN A 274 -2.62 -7.49 8.35
C GLN A 274 -3.49 -6.67 9.30
N GLY A 275 -4.21 -7.36 10.19
CA GLY A 275 -4.94 -6.78 11.30
C GLY A 275 -4.05 -6.54 12.50
N LEU A 276 -4.23 -5.41 13.15
CA LEU A 276 -3.44 -4.97 14.29
C LEU A 276 -4.36 -4.55 15.44
N LEU A 277 -4.17 -5.13 16.61
CA LEU A 277 -4.65 -4.59 17.87
C LEU A 277 -3.55 -3.71 18.46
N ARG A 278 -3.79 -2.41 18.54
CA ARG A 278 -2.82 -1.41 18.99
C ARG A 278 -3.05 -1.05 20.46
N PRO A 279 -2.14 -1.41 21.39
CA PRO A 279 -2.13 -0.89 22.75
C PRO A 279 -1.53 0.51 22.79
N ASN A 280 -2.01 1.34 23.69
CA ASN A 280 -1.40 2.62 24.04
C ASN A 280 -0.34 2.42 25.13
N GLY A 281 0.93 2.47 24.74
CA GLY A 281 2.07 2.28 25.64
C GLY A 281 2.30 3.43 26.65
N LEU A 282 1.52 4.52 26.58
CA LEU A 282 1.63 5.62 27.53
C LEU A 282 0.72 5.44 28.77
N LEU A 283 -0.33 4.61 28.65
CA LEU A 283 -1.37 4.51 29.65
C LEU A 283 -1.44 3.11 30.26
N PRO A 284 -1.73 3.01 31.60
CA PRO A 284 -2.04 1.72 32.22
C PRO A 284 -3.26 1.06 31.56
N PRO A 285 -3.32 -0.29 31.50
CA PRO A 285 -2.26 -1.22 31.93
C PRO A 285 -1.17 -1.42 30.85
N PHE A 286 -1.34 -0.91 29.62
CA PHE A 286 -0.49 -1.25 28.47
C PHE A 286 0.84 -0.49 28.40
N ASN A 287 1.12 0.41 29.34
CA ASN A 287 2.46 0.92 29.58
C ASN A 287 3.40 -0.17 30.14
N ASP A 288 2.84 -1.21 30.80
CA ASP A 288 3.60 -2.39 31.23
C ASP A 288 3.69 -3.44 30.11
N PRO A 289 4.88 -3.96 29.78
CA PRO A 289 5.05 -4.97 28.74
C PRO A 289 4.32 -6.29 29.03
N ARG A 290 4.08 -6.64 30.31
CA ARG A 290 3.34 -7.86 30.69
C ARG A 290 1.86 -7.75 30.29
N ALA A 291 1.24 -6.59 30.42
CA ALA A 291 -0.13 -6.37 29.95
C ALA A 291 -0.23 -6.45 28.42
N ARG A 292 0.79 -5.98 27.69
CA ARG A 292 0.84 -6.14 26.23
C ARG A 292 1.07 -7.60 25.84
N LEU A 293 1.94 -8.31 26.55
CA LEU A 293 2.17 -9.73 26.34
C LEU A 293 0.92 -10.58 26.64
N ALA A 294 0.09 -10.15 27.60
CA ALA A 294 -1.21 -10.79 27.87
C ALA A 294 -2.10 -10.81 26.61
N LEU A 295 -2.06 -9.76 25.78
CA LEU A 295 -2.81 -9.72 24.51
C LEU A 295 -2.32 -10.79 23.52
N ALA A 296 -1.01 -11.13 23.54
CA ALA A 296 -0.46 -12.16 22.66
C ALA A 296 -1.00 -13.54 22.99
N TYR A 297 -1.15 -13.87 24.27
CA TYR A 297 -1.71 -15.14 24.74
C TYR A 297 -3.26 -15.18 24.72
N LEU A 298 -3.91 -14.02 24.73
CA LEU A 298 -5.37 -13.91 24.78
C LEU A 298 -6.03 -14.09 23.43
N VAL A 299 -5.49 -13.39 22.40
CA VAL A 299 -6.18 -13.21 21.12
C VAL A 299 -6.03 -14.46 20.24
N ASP A 300 -7.17 -15.09 19.93
CA ASP A 300 -7.27 -16.06 18.84
C ASP A 300 -7.45 -15.34 17.51
N GLN A 301 -6.47 -15.50 16.62
CA GLN A 301 -6.53 -14.90 15.28
C GLN A 301 -7.65 -15.51 14.43
N ARG A 302 -8.01 -16.78 14.64
CA ARG A 302 -9.08 -17.45 13.89
C ARG A 302 -10.43 -16.83 14.22
N ASP A 303 -10.70 -16.61 15.51
CA ASP A 303 -11.94 -15.97 15.96
C ASP A 303 -12.02 -14.52 15.43
N ALA A 304 -10.93 -13.77 15.54
CA ALA A 304 -10.87 -12.39 15.04
C ALA A 304 -11.07 -12.32 13.51
N MET A 305 -10.43 -13.21 12.74
CA MET A 305 -10.56 -13.26 11.28
C MET A 305 -11.93 -13.75 10.83
N ALA A 306 -12.48 -14.79 11.46
CA ALA A 306 -13.82 -15.29 11.17
C ALA A 306 -14.89 -14.21 11.41
N ALA A 307 -14.78 -13.46 12.50
CA ALA A 307 -15.68 -12.36 12.79
C ALA A 307 -15.49 -11.16 11.83
N GLY A 308 -14.25 -10.78 11.56
CA GLY A 308 -13.92 -9.60 10.76
C GLY A 308 -14.11 -9.81 9.26
N VAL A 309 -13.61 -10.92 8.73
CA VAL A 309 -13.51 -11.20 7.29
C VAL A 309 -14.55 -12.22 6.82
N GLY A 310 -14.88 -13.22 7.65
CA GLY A 310 -15.86 -14.26 7.36
C GLY A 310 -15.24 -15.49 6.71
N ASP A 311 -15.40 -15.67 5.39
CA ASP A 311 -14.98 -16.88 4.67
C ASP A 311 -13.48 -17.14 4.77
N GLU A 312 -13.11 -18.35 5.27
CA GLU A 312 -11.73 -18.77 5.55
C GLU A 312 -10.82 -18.75 4.31
N LYS A 313 -11.37 -18.83 3.11
CA LYS A 313 -10.57 -18.74 1.87
C LYS A 313 -9.89 -17.37 1.68
N TRP A 314 -10.37 -16.31 2.37
CA TRP A 314 -9.89 -14.95 2.24
C TRP A 314 -8.97 -14.50 3.37
N TRP A 315 -8.73 -15.35 4.38
CA TRP A 315 -7.87 -14.99 5.48
C TRP A 315 -6.98 -16.15 5.94
N ARG A 316 -5.99 -15.83 6.76
CA ARG A 316 -5.09 -16.80 7.41
C ARG A 316 -4.55 -16.27 8.73
N ALA A 317 -4.25 -17.18 9.65
CA ALA A 317 -3.46 -16.85 10.84
C ALA A 317 -2.00 -16.61 10.45
N CYS A 318 -1.35 -15.66 11.13
CA CYS A 318 0.05 -15.34 10.92
C CYS A 318 0.64 -14.67 12.16
N GLU A 319 1.77 -15.15 12.63
CA GLU A 319 2.49 -14.61 13.79
C GLU A 319 3.75 -13.83 13.39
N SER A 320 3.83 -13.34 12.15
CA SER A 320 4.95 -12.53 11.68
C SER A 320 4.62 -11.04 11.68
N TYR A 321 5.48 -10.23 12.30
CA TYR A 321 5.41 -8.76 12.19
C TYR A 321 5.68 -8.25 10.78
N TYR A 322 6.33 -9.08 9.92
CA TYR A 322 6.72 -8.72 8.55
C TYR A 322 6.03 -9.59 7.48
N ILE A 323 4.81 -9.98 7.73
CA ILE A 323 3.90 -10.71 6.82
C ILE A 323 4.35 -12.14 6.50
N CYS A 324 3.55 -13.12 6.86
CA CYS A 324 3.72 -14.50 6.43
C CYS A 324 3.56 -14.61 4.91
N GLY A 325 4.50 -15.34 4.29
CA GLY A 325 4.56 -15.46 2.82
C GLY A 325 5.26 -14.29 2.12
N GLY A 326 5.63 -13.24 2.85
CA GLY A 326 6.48 -12.16 2.34
C GLY A 326 7.98 -12.51 2.44
N PRO A 327 8.83 -11.73 1.75
CA PRO A 327 10.28 -12.00 1.68
C PRO A 327 11.00 -11.94 3.03
N LEU A 328 10.44 -11.24 4.02
CA LEU A 328 10.97 -11.10 5.37
C LEU A 328 10.07 -11.74 6.44
N GLY A 329 9.18 -12.65 6.02
CA GLY A 329 8.29 -13.37 6.93
C GLY A 329 9.09 -14.32 7.84
N THR A 330 8.96 -14.13 9.16
CA THR A 330 9.54 -15.02 10.20
C THR A 330 8.63 -15.05 11.41
N ILE A 331 8.61 -16.17 12.12
CA ILE A 331 7.87 -16.33 13.38
C ILE A 331 8.82 -16.44 14.59
N ALA A 332 10.08 -16.06 14.43
CA ALA A 332 11.08 -16.13 15.50
C ALA A 332 10.61 -15.40 16.77
N GLY A 333 10.43 -16.10 17.87
CA GLY A 333 9.97 -15.58 19.16
C GLY A 333 8.45 -15.45 19.32
N THR A 334 7.66 -15.78 18.29
CA THR A 334 6.18 -15.78 18.37
C THR A 334 5.56 -17.18 18.36
N ASP A 335 6.39 -18.23 18.38
CA ASP A 335 5.97 -19.63 18.26
C ASP A 335 4.92 -20.04 19.31
N GLY A 336 4.96 -19.42 20.50
CA GLY A 336 4.02 -19.69 21.59
C GLY A 336 2.67 -18.99 21.49
N TYR A 337 2.47 -18.09 20.52
CA TYR A 337 1.26 -17.22 20.46
C TYR A 337 0.18 -17.75 19.52
N ALA A 338 0.47 -18.82 18.77
CA ALA A 338 -0.46 -19.40 17.80
C ALA A 338 -1.69 -20.06 18.45
N LYS A 339 -1.62 -20.40 19.73
CA LYS A 339 -2.72 -20.95 20.53
C LYS A 339 -2.98 -20.05 21.72
N PRO A 340 -4.22 -19.58 21.92
CA PRO A 340 -4.58 -18.80 23.11
C PRO A 340 -4.34 -19.58 24.40
N ASP A 341 -3.81 -18.88 25.41
CA ASP A 341 -3.70 -19.34 26.79
C ASP A 341 -4.29 -18.25 27.72
N ARG A 342 -5.59 -18.37 27.96
CA ARG A 342 -6.34 -17.39 28.77
C ARG A 342 -5.87 -17.34 30.22
N GLU A 343 -5.38 -18.45 30.78
CA GLU A 343 -4.85 -18.46 32.15
C GLU A 343 -3.54 -17.69 32.24
N ARG A 344 -2.63 -17.92 31.28
CA ARG A 344 -1.38 -17.16 31.19
C ARG A 344 -1.65 -15.67 30.92
N ALA A 345 -2.62 -15.36 30.06
CA ALA A 345 -3.04 -13.97 29.80
C ALA A 345 -3.56 -13.27 31.08
N ARG A 346 -4.39 -13.97 31.87
CA ARG A 346 -4.90 -13.47 33.16
C ARG A 346 -3.77 -13.20 34.15
N GLN A 347 -2.84 -14.15 34.29
CA GLN A 347 -1.66 -14.02 35.15
C GLN A 347 -0.83 -12.79 34.77
N LEU A 348 -0.48 -12.65 33.48
CA LEU A 348 0.31 -11.54 32.98
C LEU A 348 -0.38 -10.17 33.19
N LEU A 349 -1.70 -10.12 33.00
CA LEU A 349 -2.47 -8.90 33.26
C LEU A 349 -2.45 -8.55 34.75
N ALA A 350 -2.58 -9.52 35.64
CA ALA A 350 -2.47 -9.31 37.09
C ALA A 350 -1.05 -8.89 37.50
N GLU A 351 -0.01 -9.57 36.96
CA GLU A 351 1.41 -9.25 37.20
C GLU A 351 1.77 -7.84 36.74
N SER A 352 1.06 -7.26 35.74
CA SER A 352 1.25 -5.88 35.30
C SER A 352 0.78 -4.82 36.30
N GLY A 353 0.13 -5.27 37.40
CA GLY A 353 -0.44 -4.39 38.41
C GLY A 353 -1.87 -3.89 38.13
N TYR A 354 -2.53 -4.45 37.11
CA TYR A 354 -3.92 -4.13 36.77
C TYR A 354 -4.87 -4.48 37.94
N LYS A 355 -5.71 -3.54 38.34
CA LYS A 355 -6.64 -3.67 39.47
C LYS A 355 -8.12 -3.49 39.12
N GLY A 356 -8.45 -3.60 37.81
CA GLY A 356 -9.82 -3.42 37.33
C GLY A 356 -10.12 -2.02 36.81
N GLU A 357 -9.09 -1.21 36.55
CA GLU A 357 -9.24 0.10 35.92
C GLU A 357 -9.91 -0.05 34.54
N LYS A 358 -10.70 0.96 34.16
CA LYS A 358 -11.42 0.95 32.90
C LYS A 358 -10.43 0.95 31.70
N ILE A 359 -10.53 -0.03 30.83
CA ILE A 359 -9.82 -0.10 29.57
C ILE A 359 -10.72 0.49 28.48
N VAL A 360 -10.41 1.70 28.03
CA VAL A 360 -11.13 2.36 26.93
C VAL A 360 -10.64 1.80 25.59
N PHE A 361 -11.53 1.10 24.91
CA PHE A 361 -11.27 0.49 23.62
C PHE A 361 -12.10 1.21 22.54
N ILE A 362 -11.45 1.99 21.68
CA ILE A 362 -12.14 2.76 20.64
C ILE A 362 -12.21 1.98 19.32
N THR A 363 -13.35 2.08 18.64
CA THR A 363 -13.58 1.41 17.35
C THR A 363 -14.65 2.14 16.53
N THR A 364 -14.97 1.63 15.33
CA THR A 364 -16.02 2.15 14.45
C THR A 364 -16.81 1.02 13.81
N ASN A 365 -18.09 1.28 13.48
CA ASN A 365 -18.92 0.41 12.65
C ASN A 365 -18.94 0.82 11.17
N GLU A 366 -18.41 2.00 10.81
CA GLU A 366 -18.31 2.43 9.42
C GLU A 366 -17.34 1.57 8.60
N ILE A 367 -16.41 0.89 9.30
CA ILE A 367 -15.52 -0.12 8.74
C ILE A 367 -15.83 -1.44 9.48
N PRO A 368 -16.77 -2.25 8.96
CA PRO A 368 -17.39 -3.34 9.73
C PRO A 368 -16.42 -4.36 10.33
N TRP A 369 -15.32 -4.69 9.63
CA TRP A 369 -14.34 -5.64 10.14
C TRP A 369 -13.61 -5.13 11.40
N MET A 370 -13.40 -3.79 11.54
CA MET A 370 -12.79 -3.21 12.74
C MET A 370 -13.67 -3.40 13.98
N GLY A 371 -14.96 -3.09 13.86
CA GLY A 371 -15.92 -3.26 14.96
C GLY A 371 -16.02 -4.71 15.40
N ARG A 372 -16.22 -5.63 14.44
CA ARG A 372 -16.35 -7.07 14.72
C ARG A 372 -15.10 -7.67 15.39
N MET A 373 -13.90 -7.32 14.90
CA MET A 373 -12.65 -7.77 15.55
C MET A 373 -12.48 -7.17 16.94
N ALA A 374 -12.87 -5.90 17.14
CA ALA A 374 -12.80 -5.25 18.45
C ALA A 374 -13.74 -5.92 19.47
N GLU A 375 -14.93 -6.35 19.06
CA GLU A 375 -15.86 -7.10 19.90
C GLU A 375 -15.24 -8.43 20.38
N VAL A 376 -14.67 -9.22 19.47
CA VAL A 376 -14.01 -10.49 19.81
C VAL A 376 -12.90 -10.27 20.84
N VAL A 377 -12.06 -9.25 20.64
CA VAL A 377 -10.97 -8.92 21.56
C VAL A 377 -11.50 -8.43 22.90
N ALA A 378 -12.54 -7.57 22.89
CA ALA A 378 -13.15 -7.06 24.11
C ALA A 378 -13.77 -8.18 24.97
N ASP A 379 -14.45 -9.14 24.33
CA ASP A 379 -15.01 -10.30 25.03
C ASP A 379 -13.93 -11.22 25.57
N GLY A 380 -12.85 -11.42 24.82
CA GLY A 380 -11.67 -12.12 25.33
C GLY A 380 -11.11 -11.47 26.58
N LEU A 381 -10.92 -10.15 26.59
CA LEU A 381 -10.45 -9.38 27.75
C LEU A 381 -11.39 -9.48 28.96
N ARG A 382 -12.71 -9.35 28.73
CA ARG A 382 -13.73 -9.53 29.79
C ARG A 382 -13.69 -10.93 30.37
N SER A 383 -13.44 -11.96 29.57
CA SER A 383 -13.36 -13.37 30.02
C SER A 383 -12.21 -13.63 30.99
N ILE A 384 -11.17 -12.80 30.99
CA ILE A 384 -10.05 -12.86 31.93
C ILE A 384 -10.16 -11.84 33.07
N GLY A 385 -11.31 -11.15 33.20
CA GLY A 385 -11.61 -10.22 34.30
C GLY A 385 -11.26 -8.76 34.02
N ALA A 386 -10.96 -8.38 32.79
CA ALA A 386 -10.69 -6.99 32.43
C ALA A 386 -11.99 -6.16 32.32
N ASN A 387 -11.96 -4.92 32.82
CA ASN A 387 -13.07 -3.96 32.77
C ASN A 387 -13.00 -3.16 31.46
N VAL A 388 -13.60 -3.69 30.38
CA VAL A 388 -13.51 -3.12 29.02
C VAL A 388 -14.72 -2.24 28.71
N ASP A 389 -14.46 -0.98 28.39
CA ASP A 389 -15.38 0.01 27.85
C ASP A 389 -15.15 0.14 26.33
N LEU A 390 -15.91 -0.64 25.55
CA LEU A 390 -15.83 -0.62 24.07
C LEU A 390 -16.67 0.55 23.56
N GLN A 391 -16.00 1.55 22.95
CA GLN A 391 -16.59 2.80 22.50
C GLN A 391 -16.62 2.87 20.97
N TYR A 392 -17.82 2.97 20.41
CA TYR A 392 -18.05 3.19 18.99
C TYR A 392 -18.15 4.68 18.66
N ALA A 393 -17.53 5.09 17.57
CA ALA A 393 -17.66 6.42 17.01
C ALA A 393 -17.59 6.35 15.47
N ASP A 394 -17.98 7.43 14.79
CA ASP A 394 -17.68 7.60 13.37
C ASP A 394 -16.17 7.60 13.13
N TRP A 395 -15.76 7.23 11.90
CA TRP A 395 -14.33 7.09 11.58
C TRP A 395 -13.55 8.40 11.75
N GLY A 396 -14.16 9.54 11.39
CA GLY A 396 -13.52 10.85 11.55
C GLY A 396 -13.20 11.16 13.02
N THR A 397 -14.15 10.88 13.93
CA THR A 397 -13.96 11.00 15.38
C THR A 397 -12.87 10.05 15.89
N VAL A 398 -12.85 8.78 15.45
CA VAL A 398 -11.79 7.83 15.83
C VAL A 398 -10.43 8.38 15.40
N VAL A 399 -10.26 8.78 14.12
CA VAL A 399 -8.99 9.32 13.59
C VAL A 399 -8.54 10.57 14.36
N THR A 400 -9.48 11.45 14.75
CA THR A 400 -9.17 12.64 15.54
C THR A 400 -8.71 12.30 16.95
N ARG A 401 -9.25 11.21 17.56
CA ARG A 401 -8.84 10.74 18.89
C ARG A 401 -7.52 9.99 18.92
N LEU A 402 -7.14 9.31 17.82
CA LEU A 402 -5.92 8.49 17.79
C LEU A 402 -4.65 9.22 18.22
N PRO A 403 -4.37 10.48 17.86
CA PRO A 403 -3.19 11.20 18.34
C PRO A 403 -3.29 11.72 19.77
N ASN A 404 -4.42 11.54 20.48
CA ASN A 404 -4.58 11.99 21.85
C ASN A 404 -3.76 11.12 22.82
N GLN A 405 -2.73 11.71 23.41
CA GLN A 405 -1.82 11.08 24.39
C GLN A 405 -2.26 11.29 25.85
N GLY A 406 -3.35 12.01 26.06
CA GLY A 406 -3.90 12.29 27.38
C GLY A 406 -4.58 11.09 28.03
N PRO A 407 -5.01 11.23 29.29
CA PRO A 407 -5.71 10.17 30.00
C PRO A 407 -7.09 9.88 29.39
N THR A 408 -7.65 8.71 29.73
CA THR A 408 -8.89 8.20 29.12
C THR A 408 -10.12 9.06 29.45
N ASP A 409 -10.15 9.75 30.57
CA ASP A 409 -11.21 10.71 30.98
C ASP A 409 -11.14 12.04 30.20
N LYS A 410 -10.04 12.30 29.48
CA LYS A 410 -9.85 13.45 28.58
C LYS A 410 -9.77 13.06 27.10
N GLY A 411 -10.48 11.99 26.73
CA GLY A 411 -10.56 11.52 25.34
C GLY A 411 -9.43 10.60 24.90
N GLY A 412 -8.48 10.27 25.78
CA GLY A 412 -7.47 9.25 25.52
C GLY A 412 -8.08 7.85 25.39
N TRP A 413 -7.27 6.88 25.03
CA TRP A 413 -7.69 5.50 24.75
C TRP A 413 -6.59 4.51 25.15
N ASN A 414 -6.98 3.25 25.39
CA ASN A 414 -6.05 2.17 25.74
C ASN A 414 -5.81 1.20 24.59
N LEU A 415 -6.84 0.92 23.79
CA LEU A 415 -6.80 -0.03 22.67
C LEU A 415 -7.55 0.50 21.45
N PHE A 416 -7.10 0.12 20.26
CA PHE A 416 -7.90 0.20 19.03
C PHE A 416 -7.49 -0.86 18.02
N VAL A 417 -8.43 -1.26 17.16
CA VAL A 417 -8.19 -2.16 16.02
C VAL A 417 -7.95 -1.34 14.77
N THR A 418 -6.93 -1.72 14.00
CA THR A 418 -6.65 -1.17 12.68
C THR A 418 -6.06 -2.24 11.77
N GLY A 419 -5.75 -1.89 10.53
CA GLY A 419 -5.08 -2.76 9.58
C GLY A 419 -4.17 -1.98 8.65
N SER A 420 -3.28 -2.70 7.99
CA SER A 420 -2.39 -2.14 6.99
C SER A 420 -2.16 -3.12 5.85
N SER A 421 -1.79 -2.59 4.67
CA SER A 421 -1.46 -3.45 3.53
C SER A 421 -0.22 -4.30 3.84
N GLY A 422 -0.23 -5.54 3.37
CA GLY A 422 0.91 -6.44 3.56
C GLY A 422 2.20 -5.88 3.00
N THR A 423 2.14 -5.17 1.89
CA THR A 423 3.30 -4.52 1.29
C THR A 423 3.92 -3.47 2.23
N THR A 424 3.10 -2.69 2.96
CA THR A 424 3.58 -1.74 3.96
C THR A 424 4.19 -2.44 5.16
N MET A 425 3.58 -3.56 5.59
CA MET A 425 4.02 -4.31 6.77
C MET A 425 5.25 -5.20 6.50
N ALA A 426 5.57 -5.49 5.23
CA ALA A 426 6.55 -6.51 4.86
C ALA A 426 8.01 -6.17 5.16
N HIS A 427 8.35 -4.93 5.52
CA HIS A 427 9.75 -4.52 5.72
C HIS A 427 9.92 -3.62 6.96
N PRO A 428 11.00 -3.78 7.76
CA PRO A 428 11.25 -2.94 8.95
C PRO A 428 11.30 -1.43 8.67
N LEU A 429 11.72 -1.02 7.48
CA LEU A 429 11.76 0.39 7.08
C LEU A 429 10.38 1.01 6.89
N THR A 430 9.41 0.22 6.47
CA THR A 430 8.07 0.67 6.06
C THR A 430 6.98 0.34 7.07
N ASN A 431 7.20 -0.66 7.92
CA ASN A 431 6.28 -1.01 9.00
C ASN A 431 6.40 -0.02 10.17
N LEU A 432 5.67 1.09 10.09
CA LEU A 432 5.65 2.11 11.13
C LEU A 432 5.08 1.61 12.46
N ALA A 433 4.31 0.54 12.46
CA ALA A 433 3.79 -0.04 13.68
C ALA A 433 4.88 -0.70 14.53
N THR A 434 6.07 -0.96 13.96
CA THR A 434 7.27 -1.43 14.67
C THR A 434 8.30 -0.33 14.93
N ASP A 435 7.98 0.94 14.63
CA ASP A 435 8.83 2.08 15.00
C ASP A 435 8.65 2.38 16.50
N MET A 436 9.69 2.11 17.28
CA MET A 436 9.72 2.29 18.73
C MET A 436 10.75 3.34 19.15
N SER A 437 11.01 4.33 18.28
CA SER A 437 12.02 5.38 18.48
C SER A 437 11.73 6.34 19.63
N CYS A 438 10.78 6.05 20.47
CA CYS A 438 10.41 6.85 21.66
C CYS A 438 9.96 8.29 21.34
N ARG A 439 9.77 8.60 20.06
CA ARG A 439 9.25 9.90 19.62
C ARG A 439 7.74 9.91 19.77
N ARG A 440 7.22 10.89 20.47
CA ARG A 440 5.76 11.04 20.66
C ARG A 440 5.00 11.43 19.39
N THR A 441 5.71 11.67 18.29
CA THR A 441 5.16 11.93 16.95
C THR A 441 4.96 10.67 16.11
N ASN A 442 5.34 9.50 16.63
CA ASN A 442 5.20 8.23 15.94
C ASN A 442 3.73 7.82 15.78
N PHE A 443 3.53 6.83 14.91
CA PHE A 443 2.22 6.23 14.68
C PHE A 443 1.58 5.76 16.00
N SER A 444 0.31 6.07 16.20
CA SER A 444 -0.44 5.89 17.44
C SER A 444 -0.19 4.54 18.13
N GLY A 445 0.01 4.58 19.45
CA GLY A 445 0.33 3.44 20.32
C GLY A 445 1.55 3.69 21.21
N TRP A 446 2.54 4.44 20.75
CA TRP A 446 3.68 4.99 21.49
C TRP A 446 4.41 4.00 22.40
N VAL A 447 4.44 2.73 22.05
CA VAL A 447 5.32 1.76 22.71
C VAL A 447 6.76 2.14 22.35
N CYS A 448 7.62 2.23 23.37
CA CYS A 448 8.98 2.73 23.24
C CYS A 448 9.97 1.63 23.65
N ASP A 449 10.98 1.34 22.80
CA ASP A 449 12.03 0.37 23.09
C ASP A 449 13.29 0.67 22.24
N GLU A 450 14.34 1.16 22.89
CA GLU A 450 15.60 1.55 22.23
C GLU A 450 16.32 0.35 21.60
N GLU A 451 16.16 -0.85 22.18
CA GLU A 451 16.77 -2.07 21.63
C GLU A 451 16.12 -2.48 20.31
N VAL A 452 14.79 -2.33 20.17
CA VAL A 452 14.12 -2.53 18.88
C VAL A 452 14.68 -1.58 17.83
N GLU A 453 14.88 -0.30 18.16
CA GLU A 453 15.43 0.67 17.19
C GLU A 453 16.89 0.35 16.83
N ARG A 454 17.69 -0.09 17.79
CA ARG A 454 19.04 -0.55 17.53
C ARG A 454 19.06 -1.76 16.60
N LEU A 455 18.20 -2.75 16.84
CA LEU A 455 18.07 -3.94 16.00
C LEU A 455 17.51 -3.61 14.61
N ARG A 456 16.55 -2.67 14.49
CA ARG A 456 16.09 -2.15 13.19
C ARG A 456 17.24 -1.52 12.40
N GLN A 457 18.06 -0.70 13.04
CA GLN A 457 19.22 -0.10 12.39
C GLN A 457 20.25 -1.18 11.99
N THR A 458 20.51 -2.16 12.85
CA THR A 458 21.36 -3.32 12.52
C THR A 458 20.89 -4.06 11.29
N PHE A 459 19.56 -4.31 11.17
CA PHE A 459 18.98 -4.93 9.99
C PHE A 459 19.17 -4.08 8.72
N LEU A 460 18.95 -2.77 8.80
CA LEU A 460 19.07 -1.87 7.66
C LEU A 460 20.51 -1.75 7.15
N ASP A 461 21.49 -1.83 8.03
CA ASP A 461 22.92 -1.73 7.71
C ASP A 461 23.54 -3.11 7.38
N ALA A 462 22.81 -4.21 7.61
CA ALA A 462 23.33 -5.57 7.42
C ALA A 462 23.56 -5.89 5.94
N PRO A 463 24.72 -6.44 5.58
CA PRO A 463 24.93 -7.04 4.28
C PRO A 463 24.04 -8.29 4.12
N ASP A 464 23.85 -8.75 2.88
CA ASP A 464 22.95 -9.88 2.59
C ASP A 464 23.21 -11.12 3.44
N ALA A 465 24.48 -11.48 3.66
CA ALA A 465 24.87 -12.63 4.46
C ALA A 465 24.44 -12.56 5.95
N GLY A 466 24.29 -11.36 6.52
CA GLY A 466 23.91 -11.16 7.92
C GLY A 466 22.45 -10.76 8.13
N ARG A 467 21.74 -10.47 7.05
CA ARG A 467 20.41 -9.86 7.10
C ARG A 467 19.36 -10.74 7.77
N GLN A 468 19.38 -12.05 7.52
CA GLN A 468 18.41 -12.98 8.12
C GLN A 468 18.59 -13.05 9.65
N ALA A 469 19.82 -13.16 10.15
CA ALA A 469 20.08 -13.19 11.59
C ALA A 469 19.66 -11.87 12.28
N ALA A 470 19.92 -10.72 11.64
CA ALA A 470 19.50 -9.43 12.14
C ALA A 470 17.95 -9.30 12.16
N LEU A 471 17.27 -9.82 11.14
CA LEU A 471 15.81 -9.88 11.10
C LEU A 471 15.22 -10.71 12.24
N GLU A 472 15.75 -11.90 12.47
CA GLU A 472 15.26 -12.78 13.54
C GLU A 472 15.50 -12.19 14.92
N ALA A 473 16.66 -11.56 15.16
CA ALA A 473 16.93 -10.86 16.42
C ALA A 473 15.93 -9.72 16.66
N LEU A 474 15.66 -8.92 15.63
CA LEU A 474 14.64 -7.87 15.67
C LEU A 474 13.25 -8.44 15.96
N HIS A 475 12.86 -9.52 15.27
CA HIS A 475 11.55 -10.14 15.41
C HIS A 475 11.33 -10.72 16.81
N ARG A 476 12.35 -11.39 17.40
CA ARG A 476 12.30 -11.88 18.79
C ARG A 476 12.06 -10.73 19.78
N ARG A 477 12.77 -9.61 19.60
CA ARG A 477 12.57 -8.45 20.48
C ARG A 477 11.18 -7.85 20.34
N LEU A 478 10.67 -7.75 19.11
CA LEU A 478 9.28 -7.32 18.87
C LEU A 478 8.27 -8.25 19.56
N ALA A 479 8.51 -9.57 19.53
CA ALA A 479 7.67 -10.54 20.20
C ALA A 479 7.65 -10.38 21.74
N GLU A 480 8.75 -9.95 22.35
CA GLU A 480 8.84 -9.65 23.78
C GLU A 480 8.12 -8.35 24.14
N VAL A 481 8.32 -7.30 23.33
CA VAL A 481 7.83 -5.93 23.61
C VAL A 481 6.36 -5.75 23.26
N GLN A 482 5.85 -6.50 22.28
CA GLN A 482 4.46 -6.44 21.80
C GLN A 482 4.02 -5.00 21.43
N PRO A 483 4.55 -4.40 20.34
CA PRO A 483 4.11 -3.10 19.86
C PRO A 483 2.65 -3.09 19.44
N TYR A 484 2.17 -4.23 19.00
CA TYR A 484 0.80 -4.55 18.68
C TYR A 484 0.60 -6.07 18.68
N ARG A 485 -0.61 -6.53 18.90
CA ARG A 485 -0.99 -7.92 18.65
C ARG A 485 -1.48 -8.07 17.22
N ILE A 486 -0.96 -9.06 16.52
CA ILE A 486 -1.40 -9.43 15.18
C ILE A 486 -2.77 -10.12 15.29
N LEU A 487 -3.76 -9.66 14.51
CA LEU A 487 -5.11 -10.22 14.47
C LEU A 487 -5.31 -11.22 13.33
N GLY A 488 -4.30 -11.45 12.50
CA GLY A 488 -4.33 -12.28 11.31
C GLY A 488 -4.13 -11.48 10.04
N GLN A 489 -4.26 -12.15 8.91
CA GLN A 489 -4.04 -11.60 7.57
C GLN A 489 -5.21 -11.92 6.66
N TRP A 490 -5.59 -10.98 5.78
CA TRP A 490 -6.65 -11.21 4.80
C TRP A 490 -6.35 -10.60 3.44
N ASP A 491 -6.83 -11.25 2.40
CA ASP A 491 -6.78 -10.76 1.03
C ASP A 491 -7.96 -9.83 0.75
N ILE A 492 -7.75 -8.80 -0.07
CA ILE A 492 -8.82 -7.97 -0.61
C ILE A 492 -9.17 -8.52 -2.00
N PRO A 493 -10.40 -9.01 -2.19
CA PRO A 493 -10.82 -9.49 -3.50
C PRO A 493 -11.09 -8.32 -4.46
N TYR A 494 -10.73 -8.52 -5.72
CA TYR A 494 -11.27 -7.74 -6.83
C TYR A 494 -12.16 -8.62 -7.70
N ALA A 495 -13.08 -8.02 -8.43
CA ALA A 495 -13.92 -8.74 -9.37
C ALA A 495 -13.80 -8.14 -10.76
N ARG A 496 -13.81 -8.97 -11.80
CA ARG A 496 -13.74 -8.57 -13.20
C ARG A 496 -14.62 -9.44 -14.09
N ARG A 497 -14.98 -8.92 -15.24
CA ARG A 497 -15.59 -9.72 -16.30
C ARG A 497 -14.58 -10.71 -16.85
N THR A 498 -15.04 -11.86 -17.33
CA THR A 498 -14.19 -12.87 -18.00
C THR A 498 -13.51 -12.35 -19.26
N SER A 499 -14.09 -11.33 -19.92
CA SER A 499 -13.50 -10.64 -21.05
C SER A 499 -12.29 -9.77 -20.70
N VAL A 500 -12.05 -9.48 -19.42
CA VAL A 500 -10.87 -8.74 -18.95
C VAL A 500 -9.78 -9.72 -18.53
N THR A 501 -8.59 -9.55 -19.07
CA THR A 501 -7.43 -10.41 -18.80
C THR A 501 -6.19 -9.58 -18.50
N GLY A 502 -5.11 -10.21 -18.03
CA GLY A 502 -3.82 -9.56 -17.88
C GLY A 502 -3.68 -8.68 -16.62
N VAL A 503 -4.56 -8.79 -15.63
CA VAL A 503 -4.38 -8.13 -14.33
C VAL A 503 -3.12 -8.67 -13.67
N LEU A 504 -2.22 -7.77 -13.24
CA LEU A 504 -0.95 -8.14 -12.62
C LEU A 504 -1.08 -8.14 -11.09
N PRO A 505 -0.47 -9.12 -10.41
CA PRO A 505 -0.33 -9.07 -8.96
C PRO A 505 0.68 -7.97 -8.58
N ALA A 506 0.21 -6.89 -7.99
CA ALA A 506 1.03 -5.72 -7.69
C ALA A 506 0.66 -5.10 -6.33
N ALA A 507 1.59 -4.31 -5.77
CA ALA A 507 1.40 -3.62 -4.48
C ALA A 507 0.20 -2.66 -4.48
N VAL A 508 -0.16 -2.15 -5.66
CA VAL A 508 -1.37 -1.37 -5.94
C VAL A 508 -1.92 -1.79 -7.30
N MET A 509 -3.22 -1.60 -7.52
CA MET A 509 -3.83 -1.86 -8.82
C MET A 509 -3.15 -1.04 -9.92
N VAL A 510 -2.87 -1.67 -11.04
CA VAL A 510 -2.30 -1.04 -12.24
C VAL A 510 -3.06 -1.50 -13.47
N TYR A 511 -3.11 -0.65 -14.52
CA TYR A 511 -3.97 -0.89 -15.69
C TYR A 511 -3.20 -1.14 -16.98
N TRP A 512 -1.87 -1.00 -16.98
CA TRP A 512 -1.07 -1.55 -18.08
C TRP A 512 -1.16 -3.09 -18.06
N ASN A 513 -0.87 -3.73 -19.17
CA ASN A 513 -1.04 -5.16 -19.42
C ASN A 513 -2.50 -5.67 -19.40
N ILE A 514 -3.45 -4.94 -18.84
CA ILE A 514 -4.87 -5.33 -18.87
C ILE A 514 -5.37 -5.24 -20.31
N ASP A 515 -6.02 -6.32 -20.76
CA ASP A 515 -6.68 -6.40 -22.05
C ASP A 515 -8.17 -6.68 -21.88
N LYS A 516 -8.98 -6.17 -22.81
CA LYS A 516 -10.43 -6.41 -22.87
C LYS A 516 -10.77 -6.96 -24.27
N GLN A 517 -11.37 -8.12 -24.28
CA GLN A 517 -11.87 -8.79 -25.50
C GLN A 517 -13.29 -8.34 -25.82
#